data_5b2d3c9726e3fd4458f59662a4c1dd05
#
_entry.id   5b2d3c9726e3fd4458f59662a4c1dd05
#
_cell.length_a   1.000
_cell.length_b   1.000
_cell.length_c   1.000
_cell.angle_alpha   90.00
_cell.angle_beta   90.00
_cell.angle_gamma   90.00
#
_symmetry.space_group_name_H-M   'P 1'
#
loop_
_entity.id
_entity.type
_entity.pdbx_description
1 polymer ?
#
loop_
_entity_poly.entity_id
_entity_poly.type
_entity_poly.pdbx_seq_one_letter_code
_entity_poly.pdbx_strand_id
1 'polypeptide(L)'
;MREGARVLVVGLGGLGCPALLALAHAGVGTLGLCDDDEVDATNLHRQILYGEGDVGIHKVDAAARALAAIAPRIELRPFRTRLLPTNAAELVRGWDVVLEGADNFATKFLAADACAAAGVPVVHASSVRWVGTALAVGARGRPCYRCLFEDVPEGDAPNCAEAGVMGPVVGLTAAAQVDLALALLGGSAVAGTLVTVDGKSGTLRRRAVSPRTDCLLCGVERRAMETIVRIPTPLRTLTGGADEVKAAGATVGEVIEDLEKKHPGIRDRLLDDKGVRRFVNIYVGEEDVRFLEGLKTQLKAGDQISIVPAIAGG
;
A
#
# COMPACT_ATOMS: atom_id res chain seq x y z
N MET A 1 -0.23 -0.47 24.55
CA MET A 1 0.68 -0.48 23.36
C MET A 1 1.58 -1.70 23.47
N ARG A 2 1.91 -2.36 22.36
CA ARG A 2 2.85 -3.50 22.36
C ARG A 2 4.24 -2.99 22.69
N GLU A 3 4.90 -3.57 23.68
CA GLU A 3 6.27 -3.23 24.02
C GLU A 3 7.20 -3.50 22.84
N GLY A 4 8.09 -2.56 22.50
CA GLY A 4 8.99 -2.67 21.36
C GLY A 4 8.32 -2.49 19.99
N ALA A 5 7.14 -1.87 19.89
CA ALA A 5 6.44 -1.62 18.62
C ALA A 5 7.34 -0.91 17.59
N ARG A 6 7.24 -1.33 16.33
CA ARG A 6 8.04 -0.84 15.20
C ARG A 6 7.13 -0.05 14.25
N VAL A 7 7.44 1.21 14.05
CA VAL A 7 6.63 2.14 13.23
C VAL A 7 7.47 2.73 12.12
N LEU A 8 7.03 2.60 10.86
CA LEU A 8 7.62 3.32 9.72
C LEU A 8 6.83 4.59 9.47
N VAL A 9 7.53 5.71 9.34
CA VAL A 9 6.95 6.99 8.91
C VAL A 9 7.46 7.32 7.52
N VAL A 10 6.55 7.38 6.55
CA VAL A 10 6.81 7.75 5.15
C VAL A 10 6.38 9.19 4.95
N GLY A 11 7.34 10.06 4.60
CA GLY A 11 7.17 11.50 4.52
C GLY A 11 7.45 12.17 5.85
N LEU A 12 8.61 12.83 5.97
CA LEU A 12 9.07 13.55 7.17
C LEU A 12 8.82 15.06 7.08
N GLY A 13 7.72 15.42 6.41
CA GLY A 13 7.27 16.79 6.23
C GLY A 13 6.40 17.29 7.39
N GLY A 14 5.40 18.13 7.06
CA GLY A 14 4.51 18.74 8.04
C GLY A 14 3.71 17.74 8.87
N LEU A 15 3.29 16.61 8.32
CA LEU A 15 2.61 15.53 9.05
C LEU A 15 3.60 14.64 9.79
N GLY A 16 4.71 14.28 9.14
CA GLY A 16 5.70 13.38 9.73
C GLY A 16 6.40 13.96 10.95
N CYS A 17 6.77 15.23 10.95
CA CYS A 17 7.44 15.87 12.08
C CYS A 17 6.66 15.76 13.41
N PRO A 18 5.41 16.24 13.52
CA PRO A 18 4.64 16.08 14.74
C PRO A 18 4.28 14.62 15.05
N ALA A 19 4.10 13.77 14.02
CA ALA A 19 3.85 12.35 14.22
C ALA A 19 5.06 11.66 14.89
N LEU A 20 6.28 11.91 14.42
CA LEU A 20 7.51 11.38 15.01
C LEU A 20 7.69 11.78 16.46
N LEU A 21 7.44 13.06 16.78
CA LEU A 21 7.49 13.55 18.15
C LEU A 21 6.49 12.82 19.05
N ALA A 22 5.24 12.70 18.61
CA ALA A 22 4.19 12.03 19.36
C ALA A 22 4.48 10.53 19.56
N LEU A 23 4.98 9.83 18.53
CA LEU A 23 5.38 8.42 18.63
C LEU A 23 6.56 8.21 19.58
N ALA A 24 7.54 9.11 19.55
CA ALA A 24 8.69 9.09 20.43
C ALA A 24 8.25 9.23 21.91
N HIS A 25 7.36 10.17 22.21
CA HIS A 25 6.81 10.35 23.56
C HIS A 25 5.88 9.21 23.99
N ALA A 26 5.21 8.55 23.04
CA ALA A 26 4.39 7.37 23.31
C ALA A 26 5.21 6.11 23.66
N GLY A 27 6.53 6.14 23.50
CA GLY A 27 7.42 5.02 23.87
C GLY A 27 7.43 3.89 22.82
N VAL A 28 7.33 4.22 21.53
CA VAL A 28 7.57 3.28 20.44
C VAL A 28 9.01 2.78 20.48
N GLY A 29 9.24 1.49 20.23
CA GLY A 29 10.58 0.89 20.34
C GLY A 29 11.51 1.21 19.16
N THR A 30 10.97 1.19 17.93
CA THR A 30 11.73 1.45 16.70
C THR A 30 10.96 2.39 15.79
N LEU A 31 11.62 3.42 15.28
CA LEU A 31 11.09 4.35 14.27
C LEU A 31 11.88 4.23 12.96
N GLY A 32 11.21 3.87 11.87
CA GLY A 32 11.70 4.01 10.52
C GLY A 32 11.42 5.41 9.98
N LEU A 33 12.45 6.04 9.45
CA LEU A 33 12.41 7.42 8.94
C LEU A 33 12.62 7.37 7.43
N CYS A 34 11.56 7.57 6.62
CA CYS A 34 11.62 7.44 5.16
C CYS A 34 11.26 8.76 4.48
N ASP A 35 12.24 9.41 3.87
CA ASP A 35 12.10 10.65 3.08
C ASP A 35 13.35 10.82 2.21
N ASP A 36 13.25 11.44 1.05
CA ASP A 36 14.38 11.72 0.14
C ASP A 36 14.73 13.20 0.04
N ASP A 37 13.94 14.08 0.66
CA ASP A 37 14.12 15.51 0.59
C ASP A 37 15.14 16.05 1.60
N GLU A 38 15.57 17.29 1.35
CA GLU A 38 16.30 18.12 2.29
C GLU A 38 15.34 19.10 3.02
N VAL A 39 15.79 19.60 4.15
CA VAL A 39 15.08 20.64 4.89
C VAL A 39 15.14 21.95 4.13
N ASP A 40 13.98 22.54 3.86
CA ASP A 40 13.85 23.83 3.20
C ASP A 40 13.28 24.89 4.15
N ALA A 41 13.84 26.09 4.14
CA ALA A 41 13.43 27.20 5.01
C ALA A 41 11.93 27.54 4.87
N THR A 42 11.39 27.42 3.65
CA THR A 42 9.97 27.69 3.36
C THR A 42 9.02 26.72 4.05
N ASN A 43 9.52 25.60 4.52
CA ASN A 43 8.73 24.55 5.16
C ASN A 43 8.74 24.59 6.68
N LEU A 44 9.63 25.38 7.31
CA LEU A 44 9.82 25.42 8.77
C LEU A 44 8.57 25.82 9.55
N HIS A 45 7.67 26.59 8.94
CA HIS A 45 6.41 26.99 9.56
C HIS A 45 5.48 25.84 9.91
N ARG A 46 5.70 24.62 9.36
CA ARG A 46 4.92 23.42 9.63
C ARG A 46 5.75 22.17 9.92
N GLN A 47 7.04 22.19 9.63
CA GLN A 47 7.96 21.07 9.88
C GLN A 47 8.71 21.28 11.20
N ILE A 48 7.96 21.21 12.31
CA ILE A 48 8.36 21.65 13.65
C ILE A 48 9.52 20.85 14.29
N LEU A 49 9.98 19.79 13.66
CA LEU A 49 11.13 19.00 14.10
C LEU A 49 12.45 19.62 13.70
N TYR A 50 12.42 20.53 12.71
CA TYR A 50 13.60 21.16 12.12
C TYR A 50 13.69 22.66 12.49
N GLY A 51 14.91 23.17 12.51
CA GLY A 51 15.23 24.59 12.70
C GLY A 51 16.02 25.17 11.52
N GLU A 52 16.32 26.46 11.58
CA GLU A 52 17.10 27.17 10.54
C GLU A 52 18.48 26.52 10.30
N GLY A 53 19.10 25.98 11.36
CA GLY A 53 20.40 25.28 11.25
C GLY A 53 20.34 23.92 10.54
N ASP A 54 19.13 23.44 10.21
CA ASP A 54 18.94 22.18 9.47
C ASP A 54 18.76 22.38 7.96
N VAL A 55 18.61 23.62 7.49
CA VAL A 55 18.38 23.92 6.08
C VAL A 55 19.50 23.35 5.22
N GLY A 56 19.12 22.59 4.17
CA GLY A 56 20.03 21.88 3.28
C GLY A 56 20.54 20.53 3.81
N ILE A 57 20.11 20.11 5.01
CA ILE A 57 20.38 18.78 5.53
C ILE A 57 19.23 17.85 5.14
N HIS A 58 19.55 16.58 4.80
CA HIS A 58 18.51 15.58 4.53
C HIS A 58 17.55 15.47 5.73
N LYS A 59 16.23 15.51 5.46
CA LYS A 59 15.18 15.44 6.50
C LYS A 59 15.37 14.22 7.41
N VAL A 60 15.77 13.08 6.85
CA VAL A 60 16.05 11.85 7.60
C VAL A 60 17.13 12.06 8.66
N ASP A 61 18.21 12.76 8.32
CA ASP A 61 19.34 12.99 9.25
C ASP A 61 18.99 14.02 10.31
N ALA A 62 18.33 15.11 9.89
CA ALA A 62 17.87 16.13 10.81
C ALA A 62 16.85 15.54 11.82
N ALA A 63 15.90 14.72 11.32
CA ALA A 63 14.93 14.02 12.16
C ALA A 63 15.61 13.05 13.14
N ALA A 64 16.53 12.23 12.65
CA ALA A 64 17.25 11.27 13.49
C ALA A 64 18.03 11.98 14.61
N ARG A 65 18.71 13.08 14.30
CA ARG A 65 19.44 13.89 15.29
C ARG A 65 18.50 14.47 16.35
N ALA A 66 17.39 15.08 15.92
CA ALA A 66 16.40 15.66 16.83
C ALA A 66 15.76 14.60 17.74
N LEU A 67 15.38 13.46 17.18
CA LEU A 67 14.76 12.37 17.93
C LEU A 67 15.74 11.71 18.91
N ALA A 68 17.01 11.54 18.55
CA ALA A 68 18.02 11.01 19.44
C ALA A 68 18.21 11.88 20.72
N ALA A 69 18.06 13.19 20.58
CA ALA A 69 18.12 14.12 21.73
C ALA A 69 16.87 14.03 22.63
N ILE A 70 15.69 13.79 22.04
CA ILE A 70 14.40 13.77 22.77
C ILE A 70 14.14 12.39 23.39
N ALA A 71 14.44 11.32 22.66
CA ALA A 71 14.10 9.95 23.03
C ALA A 71 15.29 8.99 22.78
N PRO A 72 16.38 9.06 23.56
CA PRO A 72 17.63 8.37 23.28
C PRO A 72 17.54 6.84 23.37
N ARG A 73 16.41 6.29 23.82
CA ARG A 73 16.19 4.81 23.91
C ARG A 73 15.50 4.23 22.71
N ILE A 74 15.03 5.04 21.77
CA ILE A 74 14.34 4.57 20.55
C ILE A 74 15.39 4.17 19.53
N GLU A 75 15.19 3.01 18.93
CA GLU A 75 15.97 2.59 17.77
C GLU A 75 15.49 3.38 16.54
N LEU A 76 16.39 4.11 15.88
CA LEU A 76 16.11 4.89 14.68
C LEU A 76 16.68 4.18 13.46
N ARG A 77 15.84 3.93 12.44
CA ARG A 77 16.23 3.34 11.15
C ARG A 77 16.02 4.34 10.02
N PRO A 78 17.07 5.03 9.59
CA PRO A 78 17.00 6.01 8.52
C PRO A 78 16.96 5.36 7.13
N PHE A 79 16.03 5.81 6.27
CA PHE A 79 15.90 5.45 4.86
C PHE A 79 15.87 6.73 4.02
N ARG A 80 17.02 7.15 3.50
CA ARG A 80 17.14 8.31 2.60
C ARG A 80 16.66 7.92 1.21
N THR A 81 15.37 7.69 1.06
CA THR A 81 14.75 7.27 -0.19
C THR A 81 13.29 7.63 -0.20
N ARG A 82 12.76 7.83 -1.39
CA ARG A 82 11.33 7.91 -1.63
C ARG A 82 10.72 6.50 -1.69
N LEU A 83 9.46 6.37 -1.30
CA LEU A 83 8.72 5.14 -1.55
C LEU A 83 8.45 5.03 -3.07
N LEU A 84 9.00 4.01 -3.70
CA LEU A 84 8.94 3.73 -5.13
C LEU A 84 8.40 2.32 -5.39
N PRO A 85 7.83 2.03 -6.57
CA PRO A 85 7.38 0.68 -6.91
C PRO A 85 8.47 -0.39 -6.76
N THR A 86 9.74 -0.01 -6.97
CA THR A 86 10.90 -0.91 -6.88
C THR A 86 11.33 -1.26 -5.46
N ASN A 87 10.99 -0.45 -4.46
CA ASN A 87 11.42 -0.64 -3.07
C ASN A 87 10.27 -0.77 -2.07
N ALA A 88 9.04 -0.44 -2.45
CA ALA A 88 7.91 -0.33 -1.51
C ALA A 88 7.63 -1.64 -0.77
N ALA A 89 7.66 -2.78 -1.47
CA ALA A 89 7.41 -4.09 -0.87
C ALA A 89 8.44 -4.47 0.22
N GLU A 90 9.69 -4.06 0.04
CA GLU A 90 10.76 -4.29 1.01
C GLU A 90 10.66 -3.31 2.18
N LEU A 91 10.49 -2.01 1.87
CA LEU A 91 10.42 -0.95 2.88
C LEU A 91 9.28 -1.12 3.88
N VAL A 92 8.09 -1.56 3.43
CA VAL A 92 6.93 -1.72 4.34
C VAL A 92 6.94 -3.02 5.13
N ARG A 93 7.79 -4.00 4.76
CA ARG A 93 7.78 -5.31 5.39
C ARG A 93 8.36 -5.28 6.80
N GLY A 94 7.69 -5.99 7.72
CA GLY A 94 8.17 -6.22 9.07
C GLY A 94 7.96 -5.05 10.03
N TRP A 95 7.20 -4.03 9.66
CA TRP A 95 6.71 -3.00 10.57
C TRP A 95 5.37 -3.43 11.18
N ASP A 96 5.09 -2.98 12.39
CA ASP A 96 3.80 -3.24 13.06
C ASP A 96 2.72 -2.28 12.56
N VAL A 97 3.11 -1.07 12.11
CA VAL A 97 2.24 -0.10 11.43
C VAL A 97 3.10 0.86 10.58
N VAL A 98 2.52 1.33 9.47
CA VAL A 98 3.08 2.41 8.64
C VAL A 98 2.24 3.66 8.80
N LEU A 99 2.88 4.82 9.02
CA LEU A 99 2.26 6.13 8.90
C LEU A 99 2.66 6.73 7.55
N GLU A 100 1.69 7.04 6.74
CA GLU A 100 1.91 7.65 5.43
C GLU A 100 1.39 9.09 5.45
N GLY A 101 2.30 10.04 5.23
CA GLY A 101 2.06 11.49 5.26
C GLY A 101 2.65 12.22 4.06
N ALA A 102 2.84 11.54 2.91
CA ALA A 102 3.29 12.18 1.68
C ALA A 102 2.25 13.17 1.14
N ASP A 103 2.71 14.11 0.36
CA ASP A 103 1.89 15.18 -0.21
C ASP A 103 1.37 14.89 -1.62
N ASN A 104 1.63 13.68 -2.14
CA ASN A 104 1.22 13.28 -3.48
C ASN A 104 0.42 11.97 -3.48
N PHE A 105 -0.53 11.88 -4.39
CA PHE A 105 -1.41 10.71 -4.51
C PHE A 105 -0.68 9.44 -4.90
N ALA A 106 0.33 9.52 -5.77
CA ALA A 106 1.07 8.34 -6.23
C ALA A 106 1.69 7.57 -5.06
N THR A 107 2.34 8.27 -4.13
CA THR A 107 2.91 7.67 -2.91
C THR A 107 1.81 7.09 -2.00
N LYS A 108 0.66 7.77 -1.87
CA LYS A 108 -0.46 7.29 -1.05
C LYS A 108 -1.03 5.98 -1.57
N PHE A 109 -1.30 5.89 -2.86
CA PHE A 109 -1.78 4.66 -3.49
C PHE A 109 -0.76 3.55 -3.42
N LEU A 110 0.51 3.84 -3.69
CA LEU A 110 1.60 2.87 -3.60
C LEU A 110 1.75 2.32 -2.17
N ALA A 111 1.71 3.18 -1.15
CA ALA A 111 1.75 2.76 0.25
C ALA A 111 0.56 1.88 0.61
N ALA A 112 -0.65 2.23 0.16
CA ALA A 112 -1.86 1.44 0.38
C ALA A 112 -1.73 0.04 -0.23
N ASP A 113 -1.28 -0.05 -1.49
CA ASP A 113 -1.13 -1.30 -2.22
C ASP A 113 -0.02 -2.19 -1.61
N ALA A 114 1.15 -1.60 -1.30
CA ALA A 114 2.27 -2.31 -0.71
C ALA A 114 1.96 -2.83 0.70
N CYS A 115 1.34 -2.01 1.56
CA CYS A 115 0.94 -2.41 2.91
C CYS A 115 -0.13 -3.49 2.89
N ALA A 116 -1.12 -3.40 2.00
CA ALA A 116 -2.15 -4.44 1.83
C ALA A 116 -1.54 -5.78 1.39
N ALA A 117 -0.59 -5.75 0.45
CA ALA A 117 0.12 -6.94 -0.02
C ALA A 117 1.01 -7.55 1.07
N ALA A 118 1.65 -6.72 1.90
CA ALA A 118 2.50 -7.17 3.01
C ALA A 118 1.72 -7.57 4.27
N GLY A 119 0.41 -7.30 4.33
CA GLY A 119 -0.39 -7.52 5.54
C GLY A 119 -0.02 -6.58 6.69
N VAL A 120 0.50 -5.39 6.38
CA VAL A 120 0.91 -4.38 7.37
C VAL A 120 -0.16 -3.31 7.48
N PRO A 121 -0.62 -2.96 8.69
CA PRO A 121 -1.54 -1.84 8.87
C PRO A 121 -0.92 -0.52 8.42
N VAL A 122 -1.74 0.38 7.86
CA VAL A 122 -1.28 1.73 7.48
C VAL A 122 -2.27 2.79 7.92
N VAL A 123 -1.77 3.94 8.35
CA VAL A 123 -2.59 5.12 8.61
C VAL A 123 -2.19 6.21 7.63
N HIS A 124 -3.06 6.48 6.65
CA HIS A 124 -2.88 7.56 5.70
C HIS A 124 -3.28 8.89 6.32
N ALA A 125 -2.51 9.95 6.09
CA ALA A 125 -2.92 11.30 6.45
C ALA A 125 -2.69 12.28 5.29
N SER A 126 -3.54 13.29 5.22
CA SER A 126 -3.45 14.40 4.27
C SER A 126 -3.93 15.68 4.92
N SER A 127 -3.33 16.81 4.54
CA SER A 127 -3.77 18.12 5.01
C SER A 127 -3.68 19.12 3.86
N VAL A 128 -4.77 19.79 3.55
CA VAL A 128 -4.85 20.81 2.50
C VAL A 128 -5.63 22.00 3.03
N ARG A 129 -5.06 23.19 2.95
CA ARG A 129 -5.65 24.43 3.46
C ARG A 129 -6.05 24.29 4.95
N TRP A 130 -7.34 24.27 5.23
CA TRP A 130 -7.92 24.20 6.57
C TRP A 130 -8.48 22.81 6.92
N VAL A 131 -8.33 21.82 6.05
CA VAL A 131 -8.89 20.49 6.23
C VAL A 131 -7.78 19.45 6.29
N GLY A 132 -7.85 18.61 7.31
CA GLY A 132 -7.00 17.44 7.45
C GLY A 132 -7.82 16.14 7.51
N THR A 133 -7.25 15.05 7.05
CA THR A 133 -7.85 13.71 7.11
C THR A 133 -6.84 12.68 7.57
N ALA A 134 -7.27 11.72 8.38
CA ALA A 134 -6.49 10.53 8.72
C ALA A 134 -7.38 9.29 8.60
N LEU A 135 -6.92 8.26 7.87
CA LEU A 135 -7.63 7.01 7.62
C LEU A 135 -6.81 5.82 8.12
N ALA A 136 -7.38 5.04 9.03
CA ALA A 136 -6.78 3.80 9.49
C ALA A 136 -7.18 2.62 8.59
N VAL A 137 -6.19 1.91 8.06
CA VAL A 137 -6.36 0.67 7.29
C VAL A 137 -5.70 -0.46 8.06
N GLY A 138 -6.45 -1.51 8.40
CA GLY A 138 -5.93 -2.65 9.14
C GLY A 138 -5.08 -3.59 8.27
N ALA A 139 -4.40 -4.55 8.90
CA ALA A 139 -3.55 -5.54 8.24
C ALA A 139 -4.24 -6.35 7.13
N ARG A 140 -5.57 -6.49 7.22
CA ARG A 140 -6.36 -7.14 6.16
C ARG A 140 -6.55 -6.26 4.92
N GLY A 141 -6.09 -5.00 4.95
CA GLY A 141 -6.24 -4.05 3.86
C GLY A 141 -7.71 -3.71 3.50
N ARG A 142 -8.65 -3.90 4.43
CA ARG A 142 -10.08 -3.70 4.16
C ARG A 142 -10.80 -3.04 5.35
N PRO A 143 -11.53 -1.90 5.13
CA PRO A 143 -11.50 -1.10 3.90
C PRO A 143 -10.11 -0.55 3.63
N CYS A 144 -9.77 -0.33 2.37
CA CYS A 144 -8.48 0.22 1.96
C CYS A 144 -8.60 1.68 1.52
N TYR A 145 -7.47 2.31 1.18
CA TYR A 145 -7.45 3.69 0.68
C TYR A 145 -8.28 3.86 -0.61
N ARG A 146 -8.27 2.85 -1.50
CA ARG A 146 -9.08 2.82 -2.73
C ARG A 146 -10.59 2.69 -2.48
N CYS A 147 -11.03 2.35 -1.27
CA CYS A 147 -12.45 2.43 -0.92
C CYS A 147 -12.93 3.86 -0.73
N LEU A 148 -12.01 4.78 -0.41
CA LEU A 148 -12.29 6.20 -0.27
C LEU A 148 -12.00 6.99 -1.56
N PHE A 149 -10.90 6.64 -2.25
CA PHE A 149 -10.46 7.26 -3.50
C PHE A 149 -10.23 6.15 -4.53
N GLU A 150 -10.99 6.16 -5.63
CA GLU A 150 -10.96 5.07 -6.62
C GLU A 150 -9.62 4.96 -7.32
N ASP A 151 -9.11 6.08 -7.78
CA ASP A 151 -7.83 6.19 -8.48
C ASP A 151 -7.19 7.56 -8.26
N VAL A 152 -5.99 7.74 -8.79
CA VAL A 152 -5.31 9.05 -8.83
C VAL A 152 -6.22 10.01 -9.61
N PRO A 153 -6.58 11.19 -9.05
CA PRO A 153 -7.37 12.16 -9.77
C PRO A 153 -6.72 12.53 -11.12
N GLU A 154 -7.49 12.54 -12.19
CA GLU A 154 -7.05 13.06 -13.48
C GLU A 154 -6.81 14.57 -13.38
N GLY A 155 -5.63 15.03 -13.83
CA GLY A 155 -5.21 16.42 -13.81
C GLY A 155 -4.30 16.79 -12.64
N ASP A 156 -3.81 18.03 -12.67
CA ASP A 156 -2.95 18.59 -11.62
C ASP A 156 -3.78 18.89 -10.37
N ALA A 157 -3.99 17.86 -9.53
CA ALA A 157 -4.50 18.09 -8.19
C ALA A 157 -3.46 18.93 -7.44
N PRO A 158 -3.79 20.15 -6.98
CA PRO A 158 -2.83 21.01 -6.32
C PRO A 158 -2.22 20.29 -5.11
N ASN A 159 -0.91 20.19 -5.11
CA ASN A 159 -0.17 19.64 -3.97
C ASN A 159 -0.25 20.61 -2.76
N CYS A 160 0.23 20.14 -1.60
CA CYS A 160 0.20 20.96 -0.39
C CYS A 160 0.99 22.27 -0.52
N ALA A 161 2.01 22.31 -1.39
CA ALA A 161 2.81 23.53 -1.62
C ALA A 161 2.04 24.57 -2.43
N GLU A 162 1.27 24.15 -3.43
CA GLU A 162 0.47 25.04 -4.28
C GLU A 162 -0.83 25.49 -3.60
N ALA A 163 -1.52 24.57 -2.93
CA ALA A 163 -2.78 24.90 -2.24
C ALA A 163 -2.56 25.63 -0.91
N GLY A 164 -1.37 25.51 -0.32
CA GLY A 164 -1.05 25.94 1.03
C GLY A 164 -1.67 25.04 2.12
N VAL A 165 -1.09 25.09 3.31
CA VAL A 165 -1.57 24.36 4.49
C VAL A 165 -1.50 25.23 5.73
N MET A 166 -2.45 25.06 6.65
CA MET A 166 -2.44 25.72 7.95
C MET A 166 -1.68 24.83 8.96
N GLY A 167 -0.55 25.31 9.49
CA GLY A 167 0.32 24.56 10.41
C GLY A 167 -0.42 23.87 11.57
N PRO A 168 -1.28 24.57 12.32
CA PRO A 168 -2.08 23.96 13.39
C PRO A 168 -2.96 22.79 12.92
N VAL A 169 -3.57 22.89 11.72
CA VAL A 169 -4.39 21.80 11.15
C VAL A 169 -3.53 20.59 10.81
N VAL A 170 -2.33 20.81 10.31
CA VAL A 170 -1.34 19.76 10.05
C VAL A 170 -0.99 19.03 11.35
N GLY A 171 -0.73 19.77 12.44
CA GLY A 171 -0.44 19.20 13.75
C GLY A 171 -1.60 18.38 14.33
N LEU A 172 -2.84 18.88 14.26
CA LEU A 172 -4.04 18.16 14.69
C LEU A 172 -4.27 16.89 13.84
N THR A 173 -4.00 16.96 12.53
CA THR A 173 -4.13 15.82 11.65
C THR A 173 -3.10 14.74 11.96
N ALA A 174 -1.85 15.13 12.22
CA ALA A 174 -0.80 14.21 12.64
C ALA A 174 -1.12 13.57 14.00
N ALA A 175 -1.67 14.34 14.96
CA ALA A 175 -2.12 13.79 16.25
C ALA A 175 -3.23 12.73 16.04
N ALA A 176 -4.21 12.98 15.16
CA ALA A 176 -5.24 12.01 14.82
C ALA A 176 -4.66 10.77 14.12
N GLN A 177 -3.65 10.94 13.25
CA GLN A 177 -2.93 9.85 12.60
C GLN A 177 -2.23 8.96 13.62
N VAL A 178 -1.50 9.56 14.56
CA VAL A 178 -0.80 8.83 15.63
C VAL A 178 -1.79 8.13 16.57
N ASP A 179 -2.89 8.78 16.97
CA ASP A 179 -3.93 8.16 17.79
C ASP A 179 -4.49 6.88 17.13
N LEU A 180 -4.79 6.92 15.83
CA LEU A 180 -5.23 5.74 15.07
C LEU A 180 -4.14 4.66 14.99
N ALA A 181 -2.88 5.05 14.82
CA ALA A 181 -1.76 4.10 14.77
C ALA A 181 -1.55 3.40 16.11
N LEU A 182 -1.55 4.15 17.22
CA LEU A 182 -1.44 3.59 18.56
C LEU A 182 -2.62 2.68 18.92
N ALA A 183 -3.82 3.02 18.45
CA ALA A 183 -5.00 2.18 18.60
C ALA A 183 -4.87 0.86 17.83
N LEU A 184 -4.35 0.87 16.58
CA LEU A 184 -4.04 -0.33 15.81
C LEU A 184 -2.99 -1.20 16.52
N LEU A 185 -1.91 -0.59 17.02
CA LEU A 185 -0.86 -1.28 17.78
C LEU A 185 -1.38 -1.88 19.10
N GLY A 186 -2.40 -1.25 19.70
CA GLY A 186 -3.10 -1.76 20.88
C GLY A 186 -4.15 -2.82 20.58
N GLY A 187 -4.35 -3.21 19.31
CA GLY A 187 -5.35 -4.20 18.90
C GLY A 187 -6.79 -3.68 18.86
N SER A 188 -6.99 -2.36 18.94
CA SER A 188 -8.33 -1.76 18.87
C SER A 188 -8.92 -1.86 17.47
N ALA A 189 -10.24 -2.02 17.38
CA ALA A 189 -10.97 -2.18 16.11
C ALA A 189 -11.22 -0.82 15.42
N VAL A 190 -10.15 -0.10 15.07
CA VAL A 190 -10.22 1.22 14.42
C VAL A 190 -10.00 1.16 12.89
N ALA A 191 -9.78 -0.01 12.32
CA ALA A 191 -9.66 -0.16 10.87
C ALA A 191 -10.92 0.34 10.17
N GLY A 192 -10.74 1.15 9.13
CA GLY A 192 -11.83 1.85 8.44
C GLY A 192 -12.27 3.16 9.09
N THR A 193 -11.65 3.60 10.19
CA THR A 193 -11.97 4.89 10.78
C THR A 193 -11.31 6.02 9.98
N LEU A 194 -12.13 6.93 9.46
CA LEU A 194 -11.71 8.21 8.88
C LEU A 194 -11.93 9.31 9.90
N VAL A 195 -10.87 10.01 10.25
CA VAL A 195 -10.92 11.25 11.04
C VAL A 195 -10.79 12.44 10.08
N THR A 196 -11.68 13.41 10.20
CA THR A 196 -11.61 14.68 9.48
C THR A 196 -11.43 15.81 10.48
N VAL A 197 -10.43 16.64 10.27
CA VAL A 197 -10.16 17.87 11.03
C VAL A 197 -10.56 19.05 10.16
N ASP A 198 -11.46 19.89 10.62
CA ASP A 198 -11.83 21.16 10.00
C ASP A 198 -11.31 22.31 10.88
N GLY A 199 -10.24 22.95 10.45
CA GLY A 199 -9.62 24.04 11.18
C GLY A 199 -10.40 25.36 11.17
N LYS A 200 -11.38 25.53 10.25
CA LYS A 200 -12.24 26.73 10.24
C LYS A 200 -13.31 26.65 11.31
N SER A 201 -13.93 25.48 11.44
CA SER A 201 -14.99 25.27 12.45
C SER A 201 -14.43 24.73 13.79
N GLY A 202 -13.15 24.37 13.84
CA GLY A 202 -12.54 23.74 15.02
C GLY A 202 -13.09 22.35 15.31
N THR A 203 -13.68 21.66 14.32
CA THR A 203 -14.34 20.37 14.55
C THR A 203 -13.44 19.21 14.14
N LEU A 204 -13.51 18.13 14.92
CA LEU A 204 -12.93 16.83 14.61
C LEU A 204 -14.08 15.82 14.51
N ARG A 205 -14.18 15.13 13.39
CA ARG A 205 -15.24 14.14 13.14
C ARG A 205 -14.64 12.78 12.83
N ARG A 206 -15.19 11.73 13.44
CA ARG A 206 -14.86 10.34 13.14
C ARG A 206 -16.01 9.70 12.36
N ARG A 207 -15.68 8.99 11.28
CA ARG A 207 -16.65 8.25 10.45
C ARG A 207 -16.07 6.88 10.13
N ALA A 208 -16.95 5.88 9.98
CA ALA A 208 -16.57 4.59 9.43
C ALA A 208 -16.59 4.66 7.90
N VAL A 209 -15.54 4.17 7.27
CA VAL A 209 -15.48 3.90 5.83
C VAL A 209 -15.89 2.46 5.62
N SER A 210 -16.88 2.22 4.77
CA SER A 210 -17.27 0.87 4.39
C SER A 210 -16.42 0.35 3.23
N PRO A 211 -16.04 -0.93 3.24
CA PRO A 211 -15.36 -1.51 2.10
C PRO A 211 -16.29 -1.57 0.89
N ARG A 212 -15.82 -1.11 -0.26
CA ARG A 212 -16.56 -1.22 -1.52
C ARG A 212 -16.47 -2.64 -2.05
N THR A 213 -17.58 -3.17 -2.59
CA THR A 213 -17.63 -4.52 -3.18
C THR A 213 -16.81 -4.61 -4.47
N ASP A 214 -16.82 -3.55 -5.26
CA ASP A 214 -16.13 -3.37 -6.54
C ASP A 214 -14.71 -2.77 -6.40
N CYS A 215 -14.19 -2.63 -5.18
CA CYS A 215 -12.87 -2.04 -4.97
C CYS A 215 -11.77 -2.88 -5.64
N LEU A 216 -10.98 -2.26 -6.50
CA LEU A 216 -9.89 -2.89 -7.25
C LEU A 216 -8.81 -3.53 -6.36
N LEU A 217 -8.62 -3.05 -5.12
CA LEU A 217 -7.62 -3.60 -4.21
C LEU A 217 -8.20 -4.60 -3.20
N CYS A 218 -9.34 -4.27 -2.56
CA CYS A 218 -9.85 -5.07 -1.45
C CYS A 218 -11.30 -5.58 -1.65
N GLY A 219 -11.89 -5.38 -2.82
CA GLY A 219 -13.26 -5.80 -3.14
C GLY A 219 -13.44 -7.32 -3.07
N VAL A 220 -14.67 -7.75 -2.77
CA VAL A 220 -15.00 -9.19 -2.68
C VAL A 220 -14.94 -9.83 -4.07
N GLU A 221 -15.30 -9.06 -5.09
CA GLU A 221 -15.31 -9.53 -6.48
C GLU A 221 -13.90 -9.88 -6.98
N ARG A 222 -12.86 -9.22 -6.48
CA ARG A 222 -11.48 -9.57 -6.82
C ARG A 222 -11.04 -10.94 -6.24
N ARG A 223 -11.64 -11.40 -5.14
CA ARG A 223 -11.39 -12.74 -4.58
C ARG A 223 -12.19 -13.83 -5.28
N ALA A 224 -13.19 -13.47 -6.05
CA ALA A 224 -14.12 -14.36 -6.73
C ALA A 224 -14.14 -14.15 -8.25
N MET A 225 -13.16 -13.47 -8.84
CA MET A 225 -13.05 -13.44 -10.31
C MET A 225 -12.79 -14.87 -10.78
N GLU A 226 -13.88 -15.58 -11.02
CA GLU A 226 -13.82 -16.84 -11.75
C GLU A 226 -13.53 -16.51 -13.20
N THR A 227 -12.35 -16.91 -13.65
CA THR A 227 -11.91 -16.82 -15.04
C THR A 227 -12.19 -18.16 -15.70
N ILE A 228 -12.76 -18.12 -16.90
CA ILE A 228 -12.90 -19.34 -17.73
C ILE A 228 -11.54 -19.69 -18.28
N VAL A 229 -11.09 -20.91 -18.01
CA VAL A 229 -9.85 -21.45 -18.54
C VAL A 229 -10.15 -22.53 -19.55
N ARG A 230 -9.76 -22.32 -20.80
CA ARG A 230 -9.88 -23.30 -21.88
C ARG A 230 -8.76 -24.34 -21.79
N ILE A 231 -9.17 -25.60 -21.68
CA ILE A 231 -8.27 -26.72 -21.46
C ILE A 231 -8.08 -27.48 -22.79
N PRO A 232 -6.84 -27.59 -23.27
CA PRO A 232 -6.56 -28.33 -24.52
C PRO A 232 -6.75 -29.83 -24.34
N THR A 233 -7.09 -30.51 -25.40
CA THR A 233 -7.39 -31.95 -25.39
C THR A 233 -6.41 -32.82 -24.60
N PRO A 234 -5.07 -32.61 -24.66
CA PRO A 234 -4.12 -33.42 -23.88
C PRO A 234 -4.22 -33.29 -22.36
N LEU A 235 -4.81 -32.20 -21.86
CA LEU A 235 -4.96 -31.95 -20.43
C LEU A 235 -6.36 -32.21 -19.89
N ARG A 236 -7.34 -32.51 -20.75
CA ARG A 236 -8.74 -32.77 -20.34
C ARG A 236 -8.90 -34.01 -19.45
N THR A 237 -7.96 -34.94 -19.50
CA THR A 237 -7.94 -36.09 -18.58
C THR A 237 -7.82 -35.65 -17.12
N LEU A 238 -7.14 -34.54 -16.84
CA LEU A 238 -7.02 -33.98 -15.50
C LEU A 238 -8.25 -33.21 -15.06
N THR A 239 -9.07 -32.72 -15.99
CA THR A 239 -10.29 -31.95 -15.73
C THR A 239 -11.57 -32.79 -15.88
N GLY A 240 -11.45 -34.13 -15.86
CA GLY A 240 -12.61 -35.03 -16.01
C GLY A 240 -13.27 -34.94 -17.40
N GLY A 241 -12.52 -34.55 -18.44
CA GLY A 241 -13.01 -34.39 -19.81
C GLY A 241 -13.50 -32.99 -20.18
N ALA A 242 -13.56 -32.07 -19.21
CA ALA A 242 -14.01 -30.71 -19.45
C ALA A 242 -13.00 -29.92 -20.32
N ASP A 243 -13.51 -29.21 -21.32
CA ASP A 243 -12.74 -28.31 -22.20
C ASP A 243 -12.68 -26.86 -21.69
N GLU A 244 -13.57 -26.51 -20.77
CA GLU A 244 -13.57 -25.23 -20.04
C GLU A 244 -13.78 -25.52 -18.55
N VAL A 245 -12.97 -24.89 -17.72
CA VAL A 245 -13.10 -24.95 -16.26
C VAL A 245 -13.03 -23.55 -15.67
N LYS A 246 -13.66 -23.36 -14.53
CA LYS A 246 -13.61 -22.11 -13.81
C LYS A 246 -12.55 -22.14 -12.73
N ALA A 247 -11.66 -21.16 -12.75
CA ALA A 247 -10.65 -20.97 -11.74
C ALA A 247 -10.61 -19.52 -11.25
N ALA A 248 -10.29 -19.33 -9.98
CA ALA A 248 -10.28 -18.04 -9.33
C ALA A 248 -8.83 -17.52 -9.18
N GLY A 249 -8.62 -16.25 -9.51
CA GLY A 249 -7.33 -15.58 -9.33
C GLY A 249 -7.34 -14.17 -9.90
N ALA A 250 -6.53 -13.29 -9.35
CA ALA A 250 -6.33 -11.93 -9.86
C ALA A 250 -5.20 -11.86 -10.89
N THR A 251 -4.35 -12.90 -10.93
CA THR A 251 -3.25 -13.04 -11.89
C THR A 251 -3.31 -14.41 -12.54
N VAL A 252 -2.63 -14.56 -13.67
CA VAL A 252 -2.50 -15.86 -14.37
C VAL A 252 -1.89 -16.92 -13.44
N GLY A 253 -0.90 -16.55 -12.61
CA GLY A 253 -0.28 -17.46 -11.65
C GLY A 253 -1.28 -17.94 -10.60
N GLU A 254 -2.07 -17.04 -10.01
CA GLU A 254 -3.10 -17.39 -9.01
C GLU A 254 -4.18 -18.31 -9.59
N VAL A 255 -4.59 -18.09 -10.84
CA VAL A 255 -5.53 -18.97 -11.57
C VAL A 255 -4.95 -20.37 -11.74
N ILE A 256 -3.66 -20.48 -12.07
CA ILE A 256 -3.00 -21.80 -12.20
C ILE A 256 -2.90 -22.49 -10.85
N GLU A 257 -2.64 -21.79 -9.75
CA GLU A 257 -2.63 -22.35 -8.40
C GLU A 257 -4.03 -22.81 -7.95
N ASP A 258 -5.08 -22.09 -8.34
CA ASP A 258 -6.46 -22.52 -8.06
C ASP A 258 -6.87 -23.74 -8.92
N LEU A 259 -6.40 -23.78 -10.19
CA LEU A 259 -6.55 -24.95 -11.05
C LEU A 259 -5.88 -26.18 -10.44
N GLU A 260 -4.66 -26.05 -9.89
CA GLU A 260 -3.95 -27.17 -9.25
C GLU A 260 -4.72 -27.72 -8.05
N LYS A 261 -5.34 -26.84 -7.23
CA LYS A 261 -6.18 -27.26 -6.10
C LYS A 261 -7.41 -28.05 -6.54
N LYS A 262 -8.02 -27.67 -7.68
CA LYS A 262 -9.23 -28.29 -8.23
C LYS A 262 -8.91 -29.50 -9.08
N HIS A 263 -7.77 -29.48 -9.76
CA HIS A 263 -7.32 -30.47 -10.74
C HIS A 263 -5.84 -30.82 -10.54
N PRO A 264 -5.49 -31.61 -9.52
CA PRO A 264 -4.11 -31.90 -9.15
C PRO A 264 -3.26 -32.46 -10.33
N GLY A 265 -2.04 -31.93 -10.47
CA GLY A 265 -1.11 -32.29 -11.53
C GLY A 265 -1.18 -31.38 -12.78
N ILE A 266 -2.12 -30.43 -12.83
CA ILE A 266 -2.25 -29.54 -14.00
C ILE A 266 -1.11 -28.50 -14.00
N ARG A 267 -0.72 -28.00 -12.81
CA ARG A 267 0.38 -27.04 -12.66
C ARG A 267 1.69 -27.58 -13.22
N ASP A 268 2.04 -28.82 -12.91
CA ASP A 268 3.27 -29.45 -13.37
C ASP A 268 3.30 -29.68 -14.89
N ARG A 269 2.13 -29.70 -15.52
CA ARG A 269 2.02 -29.77 -17.00
C ARG A 269 2.18 -28.41 -17.66
N LEU A 270 1.89 -27.31 -16.92
CA LEU A 270 1.92 -25.95 -17.44
C LEU A 270 3.23 -25.23 -17.12
N LEU A 271 3.81 -25.49 -15.94
CA LEU A 271 4.95 -24.75 -15.41
C LEU A 271 6.16 -25.68 -15.18
N ASP A 272 7.34 -25.06 -15.20
CA ASP A 272 8.62 -25.61 -14.72
C ASP A 272 9.37 -24.57 -13.89
N ASP A 273 10.60 -24.87 -13.48
CA ASP A 273 11.44 -23.99 -12.65
C ASP A 273 11.75 -22.62 -13.30
N LYS A 274 11.52 -22.49 -14.62
CA LYS A 274 11.75 -21.27 -15.41
C LYS A 274 10.46 -20.52 -15.75
N GLY A 275 9.30 -21.00 -15.33
CA GLY A 275 7.98 -20.43 -15.61
C GLY A 275 7.13 -21.28 -16.52
N VAL A 276 6.45 -20.69 -17.51
CA VAL A 276 5.62 -21.44 -18.46
C VAL A 276 6.48 -22.33 -19.34
N ARG A 277 6.15 -23.63 -19.39
CA ARG A 277 6.91 -24.63 -20.18
C ARG A 277 6.96 -24.27 -21.66
N ARG A 278 8.06 -24.59 -22.34
CA ARG A 278 8.30 -24.26 -23.77
C ARG A 278 7.23 -24.81 -24.73
N PHE A 279 6.58 -25.91 -24.36
CA PHE A 279 5.56 -26.56 -25.18
C PHE A 279 4.13 -26.19 -24.78
N VAL A 280 3.98 -25.14 -23.97
CA VAL A 280 2.69 -24.61 -23.54
C VAL A 280 2.67 -23.12 -23.83
N ASN A 281 1.61 -22.65 -24.49
CA ASN A 281 1.32 -21.24 -24.63
C ASN A 281 0.09 -20.93 -23.77
N ILE A 282 0.14 -19.82 -23.04
CA ILE A 282 -0.97 -19.34 -22.22
C ILE A 282 -1.34 -17.96 -22.75
N TYR A 283 -2.59 -17.78 -23.11
CA TYR A 283 -3.12 -16.52 -23.60
C TYR A 283 -4.12 -15.94 -22.62
N VAL A 284 -4.10 -14.62 -22.48
CA VAL A 284 -5.16 -13.84 -21.84
C VAL A 284 -5.86 -13.08 -22.96
N GLY A 285 -7.11 -13.48 -23.27
CA GLY A 285 -7.76 -13.04 -24.49
C GLY A 285 -6.99 -13.52 -25.74
N GLU A 286 -6.44 -12.57 -26.50
CA GLU A 286 -5.65 -12.85 -27.72
C GLU A 286 -4.12 -12.72 -27.50
N GLU A 287 -3.67 -12.26 -26.34
CA GLU A 287 -2.26 -11.98 -26.06
C GLU A 287 -1.58 -13.11 -25.27
N ASP A 288 -0.43 -13.57 -25.76
CA ASP A 288 0.39 -14.56 -25.05
C ASP A 288 1.03 -13.91 -23.81
N VAL A 289 0.90 -14.56 -22.66
CA VAL A 289 1.40 -14.04 -21.37
C VAL A 289 2.90 -13.73 -21.38
N ARG A 290 3.68 -14.34 -22.28
CA ARG A 290 5.13 -14.07 -22.42
C ARG A 290 5.41 -12.67 -22.96
N PHE A 291 4.47 -12.06 -23.67
CA PHE A 291 4.57 -10.68 -24.17
C PHE A 291 3.94 -9.67 -23.21
N LEU A 292 3.32 -10.17 -22.14
CA LEU A 292 2.80 -9.40 -21.01
C LEU A 292 3.75 -9.53 -19.80
N GLU A 293 3.19 -9.66 -18.59
CA GLU A 293 3.97 -9.82 -17.35
C GLU A 293 4.15 -11.29 -16.91
N GLY A 294 4.00 -12.24 -17.85
CA GLY A 294 4.09 -13.67 -17.56
C GLY A 294 3.02 -14.11 -16.55
N LEU A 295 3.42 -14.88 -15.54
CA LEU A 295 2.51 -15.33 -14.47
C LEU A 295 1.97 -14.18 -13.60
N LYS A 296 2.59 -13.00 -13.64
CA LYS A 296 2.15 -11.80 -12.92
C LYS A 296 1.11 -10.99 -13.67
N THR A 297 0.81 -11.36 -14.92
CA THR A 297 -0.21 -10.70 -15.75
C THR A 297 -1.51 -10.59 -14.98
N GLN A 298 -1.99 -9.36 -14.78
CA GLN A 298 -3.25 -9.06 -14.10
C GLN A 298 -4.43 -9.39 -15.00
N LEU A 299 -5.44 -10.02 -14.42
CA LEU A 299 -6.70 -10.34 -15.11
C LEU A 299 -7.76 -9.29 -14.82
N LYS A 300 -8.58 -9.00 -15.82
CA LYS A 300 -9.73 -8.10 -15.72
C LYS A 300 -11.02 -8.91 -15.75
N ALA A 301 -12.12 -8.29 -15.29
CA ALA A 301 -13.44 -8.91 -15.37
C ALA A 301 -13.79 -9.25 -16.83
N GLY A 302 -14.12 -10.51 -17.07
CA GLY A 302 -14.45 -11.02 -18.40
C GLY A 302 -13.27 -11.58 -19.21
N ASP A 303 -12.03 -11.47 -18.69
CA ASP A 303 -10.88 -12.12 -19.34
C ASP A 303 -11.03 -13.64 -19.34
N GLN A 304 -10.59 -14.27 -20.41
CA GLN A 304 -10.51 -15.72 -20.55
C GLN A 304 -9.05 -16.13 -20.72
N ILE A 305 -8.68 -17.22 -20.09
CA ILE A 305 -7.37 -17.83 -20.26
C ILE A 305 -7.50 -19.01 -21.21
N SER A 306 -6.68 -19.04 -22.26
CA SER A 306 -6.59 -20.17 -23.17
C SER A 306 -5.22 -20.85 -23.07
N ILE A 307 -5.23 -22.13 -22.71
CA ILE A 307 -4.02 -22.95 -22.68
C ILE A 307 -3.94 -23.68 -24.03
N VAL A 308 -2.86 -23.49 -24.76
CA VAL A 308 -2.67 -24.05 -26.09
C VAL A 308 -1.34 -24.84 -26.14
N PRO A 309 -1.33 -26.11 -26.52
CA PRO A 309 -0.07 -26.81 -26.73
C PRO A 309 0.69 -26.13 -27.90
N ALA A 310 1.98 -25.93 -27.73
CA ALA A 310 2.83 -25.53 -28.85
C ALA A 310 2.90 -26.72 -29.79
N ILE A 311 2.24 -26.62 -30.94
CA ILE A 311 2.38 -27.61 -32.03
C ILE A 311 3.79 -27.41 -32.56
N ALA A 312 4.65 -28.43 -32.48
CA ALA A 312 5.88 -28.45 -33.23
C ALA A 312 5.48 -28.45 -34.70
N GLY A 313 5.46 -27.27 -35.31
CA GLY A 313 5.37 -27.14 -36.77
C GLY A 313 6.66 -27.69 -37.38
N GLY A 314 6.52 -28.68 -38.21
CA GLY A 314 7.58 -29.14 -39.08
C GLY A 314 7.92 -28.12 -40.17
#